data_fb1284a638334cb406908bb47efc76f5
#
_entry.id   fb1284a638334cb406908bb47efc76f5
#
_cell.length_a   1.000
_cell.length_b   1.000
_cell.length_c   1.000
_cell.angle_alpha   90.00
_cell.angle_beta   90.00
_cell.angle_gamma   90.00
#
_symmetry.space_group_name_H-M   'P 1'
#
loop_
_entity.id
_entity.type
_entity.pdbx_description
1 polymer ?
#
loop_
_entity_poly.entity_id
_entity_poly.type
_entity_poly.pdbx_seq_one_letter_code
_entity_poly.pdbx_strand_id
1 'polypeptide(L)'
;AWYALSPDGQTYWNNTGVGNQLRPNHVPGRRIIMDSLHFLVEELHVDGFRFDLAGILGEKDLDYNAPTPVETTIVQEIADDPVMREHDVRLISEPWTASGTGPGIGGFPMSQEDETFGWAEWNAHFRDWWRAFANHCNWLDGHMVCHGWDAPATPAFVLNSTEGIDGGAAMTGSESVYGDEGRSPVHSVNFVTVHDGFTLYDLFSYGDKQNECGLLNPKCCDDPLSVWCDTQSGEEHNRSYDWGNEAMK
;
A
#
# COMPACT_ATOMS: atom_id res chain seq x y z
N ALA A 1 -25.93 3.40 -7.79
CA ALA A 1 -25.52 2.66 -6.58
C ALA A 1 -24.27 3.29 -5.99
N TRP A 2 -24.09 3.19 -4.67
CA TRP A 2 -22.94 3.70 -3.95
C TRP A 2 -21.76 2.72 -4.02
N TYR A 3 -22.08 1.43 -4.07
CA TYR A 3 -21.11 0.35 -4.10
C TYR A 3 -20.94 -0.21 -5.50
N ALA A 4 -19.76 -0.70 -5.79
CA ALA A 4 -19.46 -1.43 -7.01
C ALA A 4 -20.10 -2.82 -6.96
N LEU A 5 -20.86 -3.16 -7.98
CA LEU A 5 -21.52 -4.46 -8.11
C LEU A 5 -20.87 -5.26 -9.24
N SER A 6 -20.86 -6.58 -9.07
CA SER A 6 -20.50 -7.50 -10.13
C SER A 6 -21.47 -7.38 -11.33
N PRO A 7 -21.13 -7.90 -12.51
CA PRO A 7 -21.96 -7.79 -13.71
C PRO A 7 -23.38 -8.35 -13.56
N ASP A 8 -23.60 -9.30 -12.65
CA ASP A 8 -24.91 -9.85 -12.33
C ASP A 8 -25.75 -8.96 -11.42
N GLY A 9 -25.15 -7.91 -10.86
CA GLY A 9 -25.80 -6.96 -9.96
C GLY A 9 -26.19 -7.54 -8.59
N GLN A 10 -25.73 -8.72 -8.23
CA GLN A 10 -26.13 -9.43 -7.03
C GLN A 10 -25.05 -9.49 -5.95
N THR A 11 -23.78 -9.37 -6.35
CA THR A 11 -22.63 -9.39 -5.44
C THR A 11 -21.85 -8.09 -5.52
N TYR A 12 -21.14 -7.76 -4.44
CA TYR A 12 -20.23 -6.61 -4.43
C TYR A 12 -18.87 -7.00 -5.00
N TRP A 13 -18.28 -6.06 -5.73
CA TRP A 13 -16.83 -6.12 -5.93
C TRP A 13 -16.12 -5.98 -4.59
N ASN A 14 -14.98 -6.67 -4.44
CA ASN A 14 -14.25 -6.75 -3.18
C ASN A 14 -12.73 -6.64 -3.40
N ASN A 15 -12.31 -5.64 -4.18
CA ASN A 15 -10.87 -5.38 -4.35
C ASN A 15 -10.24 -4.73 -3.10
N THR A 16 -11.07 -4.33 -2.15
CA THR A 16 -10.67 -3.88 -0.81
C THR A 16 -10.29 -5.02 0.13
N GLY A 17 -10.79 -6.25 -0.12
CA GLY A 17 -10.63 -7.38 0.81
C GLY A 17 -11.62 -7.41 1.97
N VAL A 18 -12.45 -6.37 2.18
CA VAL A 18 -13.39 -6.25 3.31
C VAL A 18 -14.84 -6.58 2.97
N GLY A 19 -15.08 -7.19 1.82
CA GLY A 19 -16.40 -7.67 1.41
C GLY A 19 -17.19 -6.75 0.46
N ASN A 20 -16.74 -5.51 0.28
CA ASN A 20 -17.36 -4.55 -0.64
C ASN A 20 -16.37 -3.43 -0.99
N GLN A 21 -16.73 -2.61 -1.97
CA GLN A 21 -16.03 -1.36 -2.25
C GLN A 21 -16.98 -0.29 -2.77
N LEU A 22 -16.66 0.97 -2.46
CA LEU A 22 -17.36 2.11 -3.02
C LEU A 22 -17.09 2.21 -4.54
N ARG A 23 -17.94 2.97 -5.21
CA ARG A 23 -17.75 3.41 -6.61
C ARG A 23 -17.21 4.86 -6.60
N PRO A 24 -15.91 5.06 -6.41
CA PRO A 24 -15.35 6.39 -6.21
C PRO A 24 -15.44 7.24 -7.48
N ASN A 25 -15.43 6.62 -8.65
CA ASN A 25 -15.49 7.30 -9.94
C ASN A 25 -16.94 7.52 -10.47
N HIS A 26 -17.96 7.11 -9.73
CA HIS A 26 -19.34 7.44 -10.02
C HIS A 26 -19.76 8.75 -9.34
N VAL A 27 -20.62 9.54 -9.99
CA VAL A 27 -20.98 10.91 -9.54
C VAL A 27 -21.28 11.03 -8.03
N PRO A 28 -22.13 10.21 -7.40
CA PRO A 28 -22.38 10.32 -5.96
C PRO A 28 -21.15 9.99 -5.08
N GLY A 29 -20.37 8.96 -5.47
CA GLY A 29 -19.15 8.58 -4.74
C GLY A 29 -18.09 9.69 -4.82
N ARG A 30 -17.85 10.18 -6.02
CA ARG A 30 -16.96 11.28 -6.32
C ARG A 30 -17.29 12.53 -5.50
N ARG A 31 -18.56 12.91 -5.52
CA ARG A 31 -19.03 14.09 -4.80
C ARG A 31 -18.84 13.99 -3.28
N ILE A 32 -19.20 12.85 -2.66
CA ILE A 32 -19.02 12.71 -1.21
C ILE A 32 -17.57 12.75 -0.79
N ILE A 33 -16.66 12.20 -1.63
CA ILE A 33 -15.22 12.25 -1.36
C ILE A 33 -14.74 13.70 -1.44
N MET A 34 -15.01 14.42 -2.54
CA MET A 34 -14.57 15.79 -2.71
C MET A 34 -15.17 16.73 -1.66
N ASP A 35 -16.47 16.67 -1.42
CA ASP A 35 -17.13 17.50 -0.38
C ASP A 35 -16.53 17.23 1.01
N SER A 36 -16.14 15.97 1.30
CA SER A 36 -15.51 15.64 2.58
C SER A 36 -14.08 16.19 2.69
N LEU A 37 -13.29 16.09 1.62
CA LEU A 37 -11.94 16.63 1.60
C LEU A 37 -11.95 18.16 1.76
N HIS A 38 -12.80 18.85 1.02
CA HIS A 38 -12.96 20.31 1.15
C HIS A 38 -13.34 20.71 2.57
N PHE A 39 -14.37 20.05 3.15
CA PHE A 39 -14.78 20.33 4.53
C PHE A 39 -13.62 20.16 5.54
N LEU A 40 -12.84 19.10 5.38
CA LEU A 40 -11.72 18.82 6.29
C LEU A 40 -10.60 19.86 6.15
N VAL A 41 -10.34 20.34 4.94
CA VAL A 41 -9.30 21.35 4.68
C VAL A 41 -9.77 22.74 5.08
N GLU A 42 -10.93 23.18 4.60
CA GLU A 42 -11.40 24.55 4.75
C GLU A 42 -11.91 24.85 6.15
N GLU A 43 -12.62 23.90 6.78
CA GLU A 43 -13.26 24.11 8.09
C GLU A 43 -12.42 23.57 9.26
N LEU A 44 -11.69 22.45 9.07
CA LEU A 44 -10.92 21.82 10.13
C LEU A 44 -9.41 22.01 9.97
N HIS A 45 -8.97 22.64 8.87
CA HIS A 45 -7.57 22.97 8.59
C HIS A 45 -6.63 21.75 8.62
N VAL A 46 -7.07 20.66 8.00
CA VAL A 46 -6.25 19.44 7.85
C VAL A 46 -5.18 19.68 6.79
N ASP A 47 -3.91 19.39 7.11
CA ASP A 47 -2.76 19.65 6.26
C ASP A 47 -2.44 18.53 5.27
N GLY A 48 -3.08 17.36 5.42
CA GLY A 48 -2.83 16.24 4.53
C GLY A 48 -3.67 15.00 4.82
N PHE A 49 -3.70 14.10 3.86
CA PHE A 49 -4.48 12.86 3.92
C PHE A 49 -3.63 11.66 3.50
N ARG A 50 -3.76 10.57 4.23
CA ARG A 50 -3.34 9.25 3.77
C ARG A 50 -4.58 8.46 3.37
N PHE A 51 -4.60 7.97 2.14
CA PHE A 51 -5.71 7.21 1.57
C PHE A 51 -5.40 5.72 1.65
N ASP A 52 -6.26 5.00 2.37
CA ASP A 52 -6.20 3.56 2.53
C ASP A 52 -6.58 2.85 1.23
N LEU A 53 -5.82 1.80 0.85
CA LEU A 53 -6.03 1.06 -0.39
C LEU A 53 -6.37 1.97 -1.58
N ALA A 54 -5.60 3.04 -1.74
CA ALA A 54 -5.91 4.11 -2.68
C ALA A 54 -5.98 3.67 -4.15
N GLY A 55 -5.44 2.49 -4.49
CA GLY A 55 -5.64 1.86 -5.79
C GLY A 55 -7.11 1.77 -6.21
N ILE A 56 -8.03 1.59 -5.25
CA ILE A 56 -9.49 1.57 -5.50
C ILE A 56 -9.98 2.87 -6.16
N LEU A 57 -9.43 4.01 -5.76
CA LEU A 57 -9.83 5.33 -6.27
C LEU A 57 -9.48 5.50 -7.75
N GLY A 58 -8.42 4.84 -8.20
CA GLY A 58 -7.93 4.89 -9.58
C GLY A 58 -8.50 3.81 -10.51
N GLU A 59 -9.38 2.93 -10.03
CA GLU A 59 -9.99 1.90 -10.87
C GLU A 59 -10.96 2.50 -11.90
N LYS A 60 -10.65 2.33 -13.19
CA LYS A 60 -11.46 2.87 -14.30
C LYS A 60 -12.62 1.96 -14.72
N ASP A 61 -12.42 0.66 -14.61
CA ASP A 61 -13.20 -0.33 -15.37
C ASP A 61 -14.27 -1.06 -14.54
N LEU A 62 -14.46 -0.72 -13.27
CA LEU A 62 -15.45 -1.41 -12.42
C LEU A 62 -16.90 -0.95 -12.64
N ASP A 63 -17.15 -0.03 -13.55
CA ASP A 63 -18.50 0.40 -13.84
C ASP A 63 -19.08 -0.32 -15.05
N TYR A 64 -19.37 -1.61 -14.91
CA TYR A 64 -20.03 -2.40 -15.95
C TYR A 64 -21.40 -1.83 -16.41
N ASN A 65 -21.96 -0.91 -15.66
CA ASN A 65 -23.24 -0.26 -15.97
C ASN A 65 -23.08 1.24 -16.24
N ALA A 66 -21.87 1.77 -16.28
CA ALA A 66 -21.68 3.16 -16.67
C ALA A 66 -21.88 3.30 -18.19
N PRO A 67 -22.72 4.22 -18.62
CA PRO A 67 -22.96 4.46 -20.05
C PRO A 67 -21.73 5.07 -20.77
N THR A 68 -20.72 5.50 -20.03
CA THR A 68 -19.48 6.11 -20.56
C THR A 68 -18.28 5.68 -19.72
N PRO A 69 -17.13 5.35 -20.34
CA PRO A 69 -15.88 5.17 -19.63
C PRO A 69 -15.55 6.43 -18.83
N VAL A 70 -15.06 6.26 -17.61
CA VAL A 70 -14.54 7.38 -16.82
C VAL A 70 -13.25 7.86 -17.47
N GLU A 71 -13.26 9.03 -18.07
CA GLU A 71 -12.07 9.61 -18.71
C GLU A 71 -11.02 10.00 -17.66
N THR A 72 -11.47 10.60 -16.55
CA THR A 72 -10.61 11.06 -15.46
C THR A 72 -11.04 10.40 -14.17
N THR A 73 -10.11 9.72 -13.50
CA THR A 73 -10.36 9.11 -12.19
C THR A 73 -10.35 10.19 -11.09
N ILE A 74 -10.94 9.86 -9.94
CA ILE A 74 -10.96 10.80 -8.80
C ILE A 74 -9.56 11.09 -8.26
N VAL A 75 -8.59 10.20 -8.42
CA VAL A 75 -7.19 10.48 -8.02
C VAL A 75 -6.60 11.64 -8.81
N GLN A 76 -6.94 11.77 -10.10
CA GLN A 76 -6.54 12.93 -10.89
C GLN A 76 -7.32 14.18 -10.48
N GLU A 77 -8.62 14.06 -10.27
CA GLU A 77 -9.46 15.18 -9.82
C GLU A 77 -8.96 15.76 -8.48
N ILE A 78 -8.55 14.91 -7.53
CA ILE A 78 -7.98 15.36 -6.26
C ILE A 78 -6.63 16.08 -6.47
N ALA A 79 -5.79 15.57 -7.37
CA ALA A 79 -4.52 16.22 -7.69
C ALA A 79 -4.70 17.57 -8.38
N ASP A 80 -5.75 17.71 -9.21
CA ASP A 80 -6.05 18.96 -9.94
C ASP A 80 -6.92 19.93 -9.12
N ASP A 81 -7.40 19.50 -7.96
CA ASP A 81 -8.33 20.28 -7.15
C ASP A 81 -7.69 21.57 -6.62
N PRO A 82 -8.30 22.75 -6.85
CA PRO A 82 -7.73 24.02 -6.43
C PRO A 82 -7.63 24.16 -4.90
N VAL A 83 -8.58 23.62 -4.13
CA VAL A 83 -8.53 23.70 -2.65
C VAL A 83 -7.32 22.92 -2.14
N MET A 84 -7.09 21.71 -2.67
CA MET A 84 -5.93 20.91 -2.29
C MET A 84 -4.61 21.63 -2.60
N ARG A 85 -4.51 22.25 -3.77
CA ARG A 85 -3.30 22.97 -4.19
C ARG A 85 -3.08 24.29 -3.43
N GLU A 86 -4.11 25.10 -3.27
CA GLU A 86 -4.03 26.41 -2.58
C GLU A 86 -3.67 26.26 -1.10
N HIS A 87 -4.07 25.17 -0.46
CA HIS A 87 -3.72 24.85 0.92
C HIS A 87 -2.47 23.97 1.08
N ASP A 88 -1.77 23.64 -0.02
CA ASP A 88 -0.59 22.76 -0.03
C ASP A 88 -0.84 21.43 0.71
N VAL A 89 -2.02 20.83 0.47
CA VAL A 89 -2.46 19.61 1.17
C VAL A 89 -1.62 18.42 0.73
N ARG A 90 -1.04 17.71 1.69
CA ARG A 90 -0.24 16.52 1.39
C ARG A 90 -1.13 15.34 1.03
N LEU A 91 -1.01 14.84 -0.20
CA LEU A 91 -1.71 13.67 -0.70
C LEU A 91 -0.78 12.46 -0.61
N ILE A 92 -1.15 11.47 0.19
CA ILE A 92 -0.35 10.25 0.38
C ILE A 92 -1.24 9.05 0.06
N SER A 93 -0.82 8.22 -0.87
CA SER A 93 -1.53 6.99 -1.19
C SER A 93 -0.89 5.77 -0.54
N GLU A 94 -1.72 4.82 -0.17
CA GLU A 94 -1.35 3.42 -0.09
C GLU A 94 -1.59 2.82 -1.49
N PRO A 95 -0.52 2.65 -2.30
CA PRO A 95 -0.66 2.48 -3.76
C PRO A 95 -0.85 1.01 -4.14
N TRP A 96 -1.87 0.36 -3.61
CA TRP A 96 -2.27 -1.01 -3.92
C TRP A 96 -3.73 -1.26 -3.56
N THR A 97 -4.21 -2.46 -3.90
CA THR A 97 -5.49 -3.03 -3.49
C THR A 97 -5.28 -4.48 -3.07
N ALA A 98 -6.23 -5.08 -2.37
CA ALA A 98 -6.13 -6.49 -1.98
C ALA A 98 -6.12 -7.47 -3.18
N SER A 99 -6.59 -7.05 -4.35
CA SER A 99 -6.65 -7.86 -5.57
C SER A 99 -5.61 -7.47 -6.63
N GLY A 100 -4.76 -6.47 -6.36
CA GLY A 100 -3.77 -5.97 -7.33
C GLY A 100 -4.36 -5.17 -8.50
N THR A 101 -5.58 -4.64 -8.34
CA THR A 101 -6.25 -3.78 -9.33
C THR A 101 -5.96 -2.29 -9.09
N GLY A 102 -6.26 -1.45 -10.09
CA GLY A 102 -6.02 0.00 -10.02
C GLY A 102 -4.54 0.39 -10.12
N PRO A 103 -4.21 1.66 -9.90
CA PRO A 103 -2.83 2.12 -9.89
C PRO A 103 -2.05 1.52 -8.72
N GLY A 104 -0.87 1.01 -9.03
CA GLY A 104 0.12 0.55 -8.05
C GLY A 104 1.16 1.62 -7.73
N ILE A 105 2.27 1.17 -7.13
CA ILE A 105 3.42 2.03 -6.84
C ILE A 105 3.95 2.62 -8.15
N GLY A 106 4.14 3.93 -8.19
CA GLY A 106 4.52 4.67 -9.38
C GLY A 106 3.34 5.14 -10.24
N GLY A 107 2.11 4.73 -9.94
CA GLY A 107 0.94 4.97 -10.79
C GLY A 107 0.00 6.11 -10.36
N PHE A 108 0.31 6.84 -9.32
CA PHE A 108 -0.51 7.97 -8.88
C PHE A 108 -0.08 9.28 -9.54
N PRO A 109 -1.02 10.13 -9.96
CA PRO A 109 -0.71 11.24 -10.85
C PRO A 109 -0.16 12.46 -10.12
N MET A 110 0.59 13.26 -10.88
CA MET A 110 0.80 14.67 -10.59
C MET A 110 -0.39 15.50 -11.09
N SER A 111 -0.55 16.70 -10.56
CA SER A 111 -1.52 17.65 -11.08
C SER A 111 -1.18 18.05 -12.51
N GLN A 112 -2.21 18.18 -13.35
CA GLN A 112 -2.08 18.71 -14.71
C GLN A 112 -2.02 20.24 -14.72
N GLU A 113 -2.41 20.87 -13.61
CA GLU A 113 -2.45 22.32 -13.44
C GLU A 113 -1.18 22.87 -12.74
N ASP A 114 -0.48 21.98 -11.99
CA ASP A 114 0.74 22.33 -11.25
C ASP A 114 1.66 21.11 -11.15
N GLU A 115 2.69 21.07 -11.98
CA GLU A 115 3.68 19.96 -12.02
C GLU A 115 4.47 19.77 -10.70
N THR A 116 4.37 20.68 -9.76
CA THR A 116 5.02 20.56 -8.46
C THR A 116 4.12 19.94 -7.38
N PHE A 117 2.83 19.82 -7.66
CA PHE A 117 1.82 19.25 -6.76
C PHE A 117 1.32 17.89 -7.26
N GLY A 118 1.14 16.96 -6.35
CA GLY A 118 0.61 15.63 -6.67
C GLY A 118 0.74 14.64 -5.54
N TRP A 119 0.53 13.37 -5.88
CA TRP A 119 0.52 12.29 -4.93
C TRP A 119 1.94 11.84 -4.53
N ALA A 120 2.16 11.73 -3.22
CA ALA A 120 3.21 10.91 -2.66
C ALA A 120 2.67 9.50 -2.40
N GLU A 121 3.53 8.51 -2.42
CA GLU A 121 3.15 7.11 -2.31
C GLU A 121 3.95 6.40 -1.21
N TRP A 122 3.30 5.54 -0.47
CA TRP A 122 4.00 4.57 0.37
C TRP A 122 4.83 3.64 -0.49
N ASN A 123 6.14 3.69 -0.33
CA ASN A 123 7.07 2.94 -1.16
C ASN A 123 7.33 1.55 -0.55
N ALA A 124 6.47 0.58 -0.91
CA ALA A 124 6.66 -0.82 -0.48
C ALA A 124 7.91 -1.45 -1.11
N HIS A 125 8.38 -1.00 -2.27
CA HIS A 125 9.63 -1.47 -2.85
C HIS A 125 10.82 -1.11 -1.95
N PHE A 126 10.85 0.11 -1.40
CA PHE A 126 11.86 0.52 -0.42
C PHE A 126 11.77 -0.36 0.83
N ARG A 127 10.56 -0.56 1.39
CA ARG A 127 10.32 -1.41 2.55
C ARG A 127 10.89 -2.80 2.34
N ASP A 128 10.52 -3.41 1.24
CA ASP A 128 10.84 -4.80 0.94
C ASP A 128 12.32 -4.99 0.66
N TRP A 129 12.91 -4.06 -0.07
CA TRP A 129 14.34 -4.05 -0.29
C TRP A 129 15.11 -3.92 1.03
N TRP A 130 14.71 -2.99 1.89
CA TRP A 130 15.39 -2.73 3.16
C TRP A 130 15.33 -3.93 4.10
N ARG A 131 14.14 -4.54 4.23
CA ARG A 131 13.95 -5.75 5.04
C ARG A 131 14.78 -6.92 4.50
N ALA A 132 14.74 -7.14 3.20
CA ALA A 132 15.53 -8.19 2.54
C ALA A 132 17.04 -7.96 2.69
N PHE A 133 17.50 -6.73 2.55
CA PHE A 133 18.89 -6.36 2.75
C PHE A 133 19.34 -6.62 4.20
N ALA A 134 18.58 -6.13 5.18
CA ALA A 134 18.92 -6.24 6.60
C ALA A 134 18.94 -7.68 7.11
N ASN A 135 18.05 -8.54 6.59
CA ASN A 135 17.89 -9.93 7.02
C ASN A 135 18.49 -10.94 6.02
N HIS A 136 19.24 -10.48 5.02
CA HIS A 136 19.88 -11.31 4.01
C HIS A 136 18.90 -12.31 3.35
N CYS A 137 17.77 -11.79 2.85
CA CYS A 137 16.77 -12.60 2.19
C CYS A 137 17.06 -12.76 0.71
N ASN A 138 16.82 -13.96 0.16
CA ASN A 138 16.98 -14.29 -1.25
C ASN A 138 15.78 -15.08 -1.77
N TRP A 139 15.50 -15.00 -3.07
CA TRP A 139 14.58 -15.91 -3.74
C TRP A 139 15.25 -17.24 -4.02
N LEU A 140 14.75 -18.30 -3.41
CA LEU A 140 15.19 -19.67 -3.63
C LEU A 140 13.98 -20.54 -3.99
N ASP A 141 14.04 -21.20 -5.15
CA ASP A 141 12.99 -22.12 -5.62
C ASP A 141 11.57 -21.52 -5.62
N GLY A 142 11.44 -20.22 -5.90
CA GLY A 142 10.17 -19.51 -5.94
C GLY A 142 9.65 -19.01 -4.58
N HIS A 143 10.47 -19.11 -3.53
CA HIS A 143 10.15 -18.62 -2.19
C HIS A 143 11.21 -17.63 -1.70
N MET A 144 10.78 -16.65 -0.93
CA MET A 144 11.68 -15.73 -0.21
C MET A 144 12.22 -16.46 1.04
N VAL A 145 13.52 -16.58 1.17
CA VAL A 145 14.18 -17.18 2.31
C VAL A 145 15.18 -16.20 2.91
N CYS A 146 15.07 -15.94 4.19
CA CYS A 146 15.98 -15.07 4.92
C CYS A 146 16.96 -15.91 5.75
N HIS A 147 18.23 -15.54 5.70
CA HIS A 147 19.33 -16.35 6.25
C HIS A 147 20.14 -15.64 7.34
N GLY A 148 19.85 -14.37 7.63
CA GLY A 148 20.74 -13.58 8.47
C GLY A 148 22.18 -13.59 7.91
N TRP A 149 23.17 -13.56 8.82
CA TRP A 149 24.59 -13.59 8.44
C TRP A 149 25.15 -15.01 8.18
N ASP A 150 24.33 -16.03 8.37
CA ASP A 150 24.76 -17.44 8.20
C ASP A 150 24.91 -17.84 6.73
N ALA A 151 24.33 -17.11 5.81
CA ALA A 151 24.55 -17.30 4.39
C ALA A 151 25.60 -16.31 3.87
N PRO A 152 26.50 -16.73 2.96
CA PRO A 152 27.36 -15.79 2.28
C PRO A 152 26.50 -14.82 1.47
N ALA A 153 26.51 -13.55 1.85
CA ALA A 153 25.88 -12.49 1.06
C ALA A 153 26.50 -12.53 -0.34
N THR A 154 25.77 -12.99 -1.33
CA THR A 154 26.24 -12.85 -2.71
C THR A 154 26.19 -11.36 -3.05
N PRO A 155 27.25 -10.78 -3.62
CA PRO A 155 27.27 -9.37 -4.02
C PRO A 155 26.11 -8.99 -4.96
N ALA A 156 25.58 -9.93 -5.71
CA ALA A 156 24.41 -9.74 -6.57
C ALA A 156 23.13 -9.42 -5.78
N PHE A 157 23.03 -9.87 -4.53
CA PHE A 157 21.89 -9.59 -3.68
C PHE A 157 21.81 -8.12 -3.23
N VAL A 158 22.97 -7.50 -3.00
CA VAL A 158 23.04 -6.11 -2.49
C VAL A 158 22.69 -5.08 -3.57
N LEU A 159 22.85 -5.42 -4.84
CA LEU A 159 22.74 -4.48 -5.95
C LEU A 159 21.57 -4.77 -6.90
N ASN A 160 21.09 -6.00 -6.98
CA ASN A 160 19.97 -6.37 -7.84
C ASN A 160 18.77 -6.79 -6.99
N SER A 161 17.84 -5.91 -6.81
CA SER A 161 16.62 -6.25 -6.09
C SER A 161 15.77 -7.24 -6.90
N THR A 162 15.29 -8.25 -6.22
CA THR A 162 14.24 -9.13 -6.73
C THR A 162 12.89 -8.41 -6.88
N GLU A 163 12.80 -7.17 -6.39
CA GLU A 163 11.59 -6.33 -6.33
C GLU A 163 11.65 -5.13 -7.30
N GLY A 164 12.60 -5.14 -8.25
CA GLY A 164 12.66 -4.11 -9.31
C GLY A 164 13.39 -2.80 -8.96
N ILE A 165 13.85 -2.63 -7.72
CA ILE A 165 14.63 -1.46 -7.31
C ILE A 165 16.02 -1.90 -6.87
N ASP A 166 17.07 -1.31 -7.41
CA ASP A 166 18.41 -1.50 -6.87
C ASP A 166 18.60 -0.69 -5.57
N GLY A 167 19.56 -1.11 -4.74
CA GLY A 167 19.79 -0.47 -3.44
C GLY A 167 20.20 0.99 -3.52
N GLY A 168 20.88 1.38 -4.59
CA GLY A 168 21.24 2.75 -4.85
C GLY A 168 20.00 3.60 -5.14
N ALA A 169 19.14 3.11 -6.03
CA ALA A 169 17.87 3.77 -6.34
C ALA A 169 16.96 3.87 -5.10
N ALA A 170 16.85 2.80 -4.32
CA ALA A 170 16.06 2.81 -3.08
C ALA A 170 16.53 3.92 -2.12
N MET A 171 17.84 4.04 -1.91
CA MET A 171 18.42 5.02 -1.00
C MET A 171 18.34 6.46 -1.51
N THR A 172 18.24 6.67 -2.81
CA THR A 172 18.21 8.00 -3.44
C THR A 172 16.82 8.47 -3.84
N GLY A 173 15.75 7.80 -3.39
CA GLY A 173 14.36 8.22 -3.60
C GLY A 173 13.65 7.51 -4.73
N SER A 174 14.16 6.34 -5.13
CA SER A 174 13.51 5.45 -6.10
C SER A 174 13.20 6.11 -7.45
N GLU A 175 14.18 6.80 -8.04
CA GLU A 175 14.05 7.50 -9.32
C GLU A 175 13.48 6.59 -10.42
N SER A 176 13.88 5.31 -10.45
CA SER A 176 13.37 4.33 -11.41
C SER A 176 11.86 4.06 -11.31
N VAL A 177 11.23 4.47 -10.20
CA VAL A 177 9.78 4.34 -9.97
C VAL A 177 9.05 5.63 -10.26
N TYR A 178 9.64 6.77 -9.90
CA TYR A 178 8.95 8.05 -9.89
C TYR A 178 9.45 9.04 -10.96
N GLY A 179 10.66 8.85 -11.46
CA GLY A 179 11.31 9.82 -12.34
C GLY A 179 10.70 9.97 -13.75
N ASP A 180 10.18 8.88 -14.28
CA ASP A 180 9.61 8.88 -15.65
C ASP A 180 8.34 9.74 -15.78
N GLU A 181 7.68 10.04 -14.66
CA GLU A 181 6.48 10.90 -14.61
C GLU A 181 6.78 12.31 -14.07
N GLY A 182 8.05 12.70 -14.02
CA GLY A 182 8.47 14.01 -13.52
C GLY A 182 8.40 14.18 -12.02
N ARG A 183 8.15 13.09 -11.28
CA ARG A 183 8.13 13.12 -9.82
C ARG A 183 9.54 13.12 -9.24
N SER A 184 9.69 13.74 -8.09
CA SER A 184 10.97 13.87 -7.37
C SER A 184 10.99 12.93 -6.15
N PRO A 185 12.14 12.74 -5.48
CA PRO A 185 12.26 11.90 -4.29
C PRO A 185 11.28 12.23 -3.15
N VAL A 186 10.73 13.45 -3.10
CA VAL A 186 9.74 13.83 -2.08
C VAL A 186 8.40 13.11 -2.22
N HIS A 187 8.12 12.52 -3.38
CA HIS A 187 6.91 11.74 -3.62
C HIS A 187 7.05 10.28 -3.16
N SER A 188 8.25 9.85 -2.76
CA SER A 188 8.51 8.54 -2.19
C SER A 188 8.43 8.60 -0.66
N VAL A 189 7.36 8.06 -0.07
CA VAL A 189 7.26 7.90 1.38
C VAL A 189 7.92 6.59 1.77
N ASN A 190 9.19 6.68 2.14
CA ASN A 190 10.00 5.53 2.52
C ASN A 190 9.68 5.07 3.94
N PHE A 191 9.50 3.78 4.15
CA PHE A 191 9.26 3.19 5.45
C PHE A 191 9.84 1.78 5.53
N VAL A 192 10.10 1.30 6.75
CA VAL A 192 10.55 -0.08 7.02
C VAL A 192 9.43 -0.89 7.67
N THR A 193 8.68 -0.26 8.57
CA THR A 193 7.55 -0.87 9.26
C THR A 193 6.35 0.08 9.21
N VAL A 194 5.17 -0.50 9.27
CA VAL A 194 3.88 0.19 9.23
C VAL A 194 2.89 -0.61 10.09
N HIS A 195 1.60 -0.25 10.12
CA HIS A 195 0.58 -0.95 10.91
C HIS A 195 0.41 -2.43 10.51
N ASP A 196 0.68 -2.77 9.26
CA ASP A 196 0.70 -4.17 8.80
C ASP A 196 2.08 -4.78 8.94
N GLY A 197 2.08 -6.06 9.34
CA GLY A 197 3.31 -6.83 9.51
C GLY A 197 4.01 -6.61 10.84
N PHE A 198 5.25 -7.00 10.90
CA PHE A 198 6.07 -6.99 12.10
C PHE A 198 6.46 -5.58 12.55
N THR A 199 6.55 -5.38 13.86
CA THR A 199 7.27 -4.23 14.42
C THR A 199 8.75 -4.27 14.04
N LEU A 200 9.45 -3.16 14.18
CA LEU A 200 10.89 -3.14 13.91
C LEU A 200 11.66 -4.15 14.77
N TYR A 201 11.24 -4.37 16.01
CA TYR A 201 11.81 -5.37 16.90
C TYR A 201 11.56 -6.79 16.37
N ASP A 202 10.33 -7.10 15.96
CA ASP A 202 9.93 -8.43 15.54
C ASP A 202 10.58 -8.85 14.21
N LEU A 203 10.89 -7.89 13.34
CA LEU A 203 11.65 -8.16 12.09
C LEU A 203 13.00 -8.82 12.33
N PHE A 204 13.59 -8.61 13.50
CA PHE A 204 14.89 -9.17 13.89
C PHE A 204 14.79 -10.21 15.02
N SER A 205 13.58 -10.59 15.41
CA SER A 205 13.37 -11.47 16.55
C SER A 205 12.60 -12.74 16.20
N TYR A 206 11.90 -12.78 15.08
CA TYR A 206 11.09 -13.91 14.65
C TYR A 206 11.33 -14.24 13.18
N GLY A 207 11.48 -15.52 12.86
CA GLY A 207 11.52 -16.00 11.48
C GLY A 207 10.15 -15.96 10.82
N ASP A 208 9.12 -16.36 11.56
CA ASP A 208 7.75 -16.49 11.08
C ASP A 208 6.76 -15.71 11.94
N LYS A 209 5.55 -15.47 11.41
CA LYS A 209 4.45 -14.86 12.16
C LYS A 209 4.11 -15.71 13.39
N GLN A 210 3.87 -15.05 14.52
CA GLN A 210 3.49 -15.68 15.80
C GLN A 210 2.05 -15.31 16.20
N ASN A 211 1.21 -14.94 15.26
CA ASN A 211 -0.18 -14.55 15.49
C ASN A 211 -1.18 -15.71 15.33
N GLU A 212 -0.69 -16.96 15.31
CA GLU A 212 -1.54 -18.13 15.34
C GLU A 212 -2.33 -18.26 16.64
N CYS A 213 -3.51 -18.86 16.57
CA CYS A 213 -4.29 -19.22 17.73
C CYS A 213 -3.49 -20.14 18.64
N GLY A 214 -3.15 -19.68 19.83
CA GLY A 214 -2.32 -20.40 20.77
C GLY A 214 -2.49 -19.92 22.20
N LEU A 215 -1.52 -20.26 23.04
CA LEU A 215 -1.49 -19.95 24.48
C LEU A 215 -1.71 -18.46 24.82
N LEU A 216 -1.38 -17.54 23.93
CA LEU A 216 -1.53 -16.10 24.15
C LEU A 216 -2.88 -15.54 23.70
N ASN A 217 -3.61 -16.25 22.83
CA ASN A 217 -4.94 -15.86 22.41
C ASN A 217 -5.90 -17.03 22.24
N PRO A 218 -6.23 -17.73 23.36
CA PRO A 218 -7.07 -18.92 23.33
C PRO A 218 -8.52 -18.64 22.90
N LYS A 219 -8.98 -17.37 22.95
CA LYS A 219 -10.36 -17.00 22.60
C LYS A 219 -10.60 -16.90 21.10
N CYS A 220 -9.55 -16.80 20.31
CA CYS A 220 -9.69 -16.72 18.87
C CYS A 220 -10.18 -18.00 18.22
N CYS A 221 -9.85 -19.18 18.78
CA CYS A 221 -10.10 -20.47 18.15
C CYS A 221 -11.48 -21.06 18.45
N ASP A 222 -12.24 -20.49 19.40
CA ASP A 222 -13.53 -21.02 19.84
C ASP A 222 -14.73 -20.48 19.02
N ASP A 223 -14.53 -19.41 18.24
CA ASP A 223 -15.57 -18.84 17.38
C ASP A 223 -15.13 -18.78 15.92
N PRO A 224 -15.52 -19.75 15.10
CA PRO A 224 -15.16 -19.79 13.67
C PRO A 224 -15.79 -18.67 12.84
N LEU A 225 -16.69 -17.87 13.42
CA LEU A 225 -17.28 -16.70 12.76
C LEU A 225 -16.65 -15.38 13.22
N SER A 226 -15.70 -15.43 14.14
CA SER A 226 -14.99 -14.24 14.59
C SER A 226 -13.97 -13.81 13.55
N VAL A 227 -14.19 -12.65 12.95
CA VAL A 227 -13.22 -11.98 12.06
C VAL A 227 -11.87 -11.68 12.73
N TRP A 228 -11.80 -11.77 14.06
CA TRP A 228 -10.58 -11.59 14.86
C TRP A 228 -9.75 -12.87 15.01
N CYS A 229 -10.26 -13.98 14.48
CA CYS A 229 -9.57 -15.27 14.49
C CYS A 229 -8.85 -15.57 13.18
N ASP A 230 -8.75 -14.59 12.29
CA ASP A 230 -7.94 -14.74 11.10
C ASP A 230 -6.46 -14.75 11.50
N THR A 231 -5.93 -15.97 11.60
CA THR A 231 -4.51 -16.22 11.85
C THR A 231 -3.62 -15.75 10.71
N GLN A 232 -4.24 -15.32 9.62
CA GLN A 232 -3.58 -14.87 8.39
C GLN A 232 -3.58 -13.36 8.22
N SER A 233 -4.12 -12.60 9.17
CA SER A 233 -4.11 -11.14 9.08
C SER A 233 -2.69 -10.57 9.09
N GLY A 234 -2.53 -9.44 8.41
CA GLY A 234 -1.25 -8.74 8.26
C GLY A 234 -0.36 -9.29 7.14
N GLU A 235 0.83 -8.75 7.01
CA GLU A 235 1.79 -9.09 5.95
C GLU A 235 2.23 -10.57 6.03
N GLU A 236 2.06 -11.31 4.94
CA GLU A 236 2.49 -12.71 4.84
C GLU A 236 4.01 -12.85 4.84
N HIS A 237 4.71 -11.95 4.15
CA HIS A 237 6.14 -12.04 3.89
C HIS A 237 6.88 -10.87 4.53
N ASN A 238 7.06 -10.94 5.84
CA ASN A 238 7.74 -9.88 6.58
C ASN A 238 9.23 -9.71 6.24
N ARG A 239 9.83 -10.65 5.52
CA ARG A 239 11.28 -10.70 5.27
C ARG A 239 12.07 -10.57 6.56
N SER A 240 11.63 -11.30 7.57
CA SER A 240 12.17 -11.29 8.92
C SER A 240 13.14 -12.45 9.14
N TYR A 241 13.98 -12.33 10.17
CA TYR A 241 14.88 -13.39 10.57
C TYR A 241 15.09 -13.37 12.09
N ASP A 242 15.07 -14.55 12.71
CA ASP A 242 15.42 -14.70 14.13
C ASP A 242 16.94 -14.65 14.35
N TRP A 243 17.41 -13.54 14.81
CA TRP A 243 18.82 -13.33 15.16
C TRP A 243 19.20 -13.94 16.52
N GLY A 244 18.49 -14.96 16.97
CA GLY A 244 18.73 -15.69 18.20
C GLY A 244 17.90 -15.20 19.39
N ASN A 245 16.90 -14.37 19.15
CA ASN A 245 16.04 -13.83 20.20
C ASN A 245 14.83 -14.72 20.51
N GLU A 246 14.37 -15.51 19.55
CA GLU A 246 13.19 -16.38 19.70
C GLU A 246 13.40 -17.44 20.78
N ALA A 247 14.60 -18.00 20.86
CA ALA A 247 14.96 -18.99 21.86
C ALA A 247 15.06 -18.42 23.29
N MET A 248 15.07 -17.10 23.45
CA MET A 248 15.17 -16.43 24.75
C MET A 248 13.81 -15.97 25.31
N LYS A 249 12.73 -16.24 24.61
CA LYS A 249 11.35 -15.90 24.99
C LYS A 249 10.59 -17.14 25.45
#